data_47b2517e8ce6b3d071c5fef9d0e1fbd7
#
_entry.id   47b2517e8ce6b3d071c5fef9d0e1fbd7
#
_cell.length_a   1.000
_cell.length_b   1.000
_cell.length_c   1.000
_cell.angle_alpha   90.00
_cell.angle_beta   90.00
_cell.angle_gamma   90.00
#
_symmetry.space_group_name_H-M   'P 1'
#
loop_
_entity.id
_entity.type
_entity.pdbx_description
1 polymer ?
#
loop_
_entity_poly.entity_id
_entity_poly.type
_entity_poly.pdbx_seq_one_letter_code
_entity_poly.pdbx_strand_id
1 'polypeptide(L)'
;MSQPIVMAPNATGSGHNMRALALTRELHTLDPTQEIVVLLGSMQDVFEPLFSSAGAKVISTETGVVDHAKSGHLDKILDREHFVDGYLAPTFLNGSKMIDYLAYFDEIDPAVVVSDYNLTASAAAIMGGYRHVLVTERYDFSLVQLSNEDFREAGFVVNETEINRVRPALTRIFDWLIRNSALVLTDKPPLADLDADTALYPHLSEANIKFVGPMTRPTPENVDHDQVRRELGLGSGPLLVASVGGTTMFMENKQKAIQTYRDAFAHLREDHPDAEMVLIGRGTPDVDDEGVRTLDYVPDWMPLLTCSSALIAQPGWITVTEIAALGVRTIFVLGGRGEYHELEALRRLDALGFPTAIEPTSEALHALMEEAVTGRLADRCAKALTALAPSGERATEAAAGLIAQVVR
;
A
#
# COMPACT_ATOMS: atom_id res chain seq x y z
N MET A 1 30.45 18.05 5.56
CA MET A 1 29.58 16.96 5.08
C MET A 1 28.19 17.53 5.03
N SER A 2 27.38 17.22 4.02
CA SER A 2 25.98 17.61 3.99
C SER A 2 25.22 16.88 5.12
N GLN A 3 24.23 17.53 5.74
CA GLN A 3 23.36 16.88 6.70
C GLN A 3 22.58 15.74 6.03
N PRO A 4 22.37 14.59 6.68
CA PRO A 4 21.70 13.45 6.08
C PRO A 4 20.20 13.68 5.83
N ILE A 5 19.65 12.90 4.89
CA ILE A 5 18.19 12.72 4.73
C ILE A 5 17.78 11.53 5.61
N VAL A 6 16.82 11.72 6.50
CA VAL A 6 16.25 10.61 7.27
C VAL A 6 14.95 10.12 6.62
N MET A 7 14.89 8.82 6.33
CA MET A 7 13.69 8.13 5.87
C MET A 7 13.06 7.36 7.03
N ALA A 8 11.80 7.61 7.32
CA ALA A 8 11.07 6.98 8.42
C ALA A 8 9.77 6.33 7.90
N PRO A 9 9.83 5.14 7.26
CA PRO A 9 8.63 4.43 6.82
C PRO A 9 7.79 3.95 8.00
N ASN A 10 6.48 3.81 7.79
CA ASN A 10 5.59 3.20 8.76
C ASN A 10 5.89 1.72 8.93
N ALA A 11 5.82 1.23 10.15
CA ALA A 11 6.11 -0.16 10.51
C ALA A 11 4.95 -1.14 10.24
N THR A 12 3.78 -0.68 9.79
CA THR A 12 2.56 -1.49 9.69
C THR A 12 2.46 -2.36 8.43
N GLY A 13 3.51 -2.50 7.64
CA GLY A 13 3.47 -3.37 6.47
C GLY A 13 4.65 -3.17 5.53
N SER A 14 4.76 -4.07 4.53
CA SER A 14 5.83 -4.01 3.54
C SER A 14 5.69 -2.84 2.55
N GLY A 15 4.48 -2.34 2.32
CA GLY A 15 4.20 -1.32 1.32
C GLY A 15 4.96 -0.01 1.55
N HIS A 16 4.94 0.49 2.78
CA HIS A 16 5.69 1.71 3.16
C HIS A 16 7.20 1.53 3.00
N ASN A 17 7.73 0.36 3.40
CA ASN A 17 9.15 0.05 3.22
C ASN A 17 9.52 -0.03 1.74
N MET A 18 8.68 -0.62 0.88
CA MET A 18 8.91 -0.70 -0.57
C MET A 18 8.92 0.68 -1.23
N ARG A 19 7.99 1.56 -0.86
CA ARG A 19 7.93 2.94 -1.39
C ARG A 19 9.13 3.76 -0.89
N ALA A 20 9.46 3.68 0.40
CA ALA A 20 10.65 4.32 0.95
C ALA A 20 11.94 3.82 0.29
N LEU A 21 12.06 2.52 0.00
CA LEU A 21 13.20 1.93 -0.72
C LEU A 21 13.29 2.48 -2.15
N ALA A 22 12.17 2.60 -2.85
CA ALA A 22 12.13 3.18 -4.19
C ALA A 22 12.62 4.64 -4.17
N LEU A 23 12.11 5.45 -3.25
CA LEU A 23 12.55 6.84 -3.06
C LEU A 23 14.03 6.94 -2.67
N THR A 24 14.51 6.07 -1.78
CA THR A 24 15.94 6.01 -1.37
C THR A 24 16.86 5.77 -2.56
N ARG A 25 16.52 4.83 -3.44
CA ARG A 25 17.29 4.56 -4.66
C ARG A 25 17.36 5.75 -5.59
N GLU A 26 16.24 6.44 -5.81
CA GLU A 26 16.21 7.63 -6.67
C GLU A 26 16.98 8.81 -6.04
N LEU A 27 16.84 9.04 -4.74
CA LEU A 27 17.62 10.06 -4.04
C LEU A 27 19.12 9.79 -4.13
N HIS A 28 19.55 8.53 -3.96
CA HIS A 28 20.96 8.14 -4.12
C HIS A 28 21.42 8.28 -5.59
N THR A 29 20.58 8.01 -6.55
CA THR A 29 20.86 8.21 -7.99
C THR A 29 21.03 9.70 -8.31
N LEU A 30 20.19 10.57 -7.74
CA LEU A 30 20.26 12.02 -7.93
C LEU A 30 21.51 12.65 -7.31
N ASP A 31 21.93 12.18 -6.14
CA ASP A 31 23.14 12.61 -5.46
C ASP A 31 23.77 11.46 -4.67
N PRO A 32 24.72 10.73 -5.25
CA PRO A 32 25.42 9.64 -4.55
C PRO A 32 26.26 10.06 -3.33
N THR A 33 26.48 11.38 -3.15
CA THR A 33 27.24 11.92 -2.02
C THR A 33 26.35 12.30 -0.84
N GLN A 34 25.03 12.36 -1.04
CA GLN A 34 24.05 12.64 0.00
C GLN A 34 23.88 11.44 0.91
N GLU A 35 24.20 11.59 2.19
CA GLU A 35 23.95 10.53 3.17
C GLU A 35 22.44 10.35 3.37
N ILE A 36 21.97 9.10 3.32
CA ILE A 36 20.59 8.71 3.60
C ILE A 36 20.60 7.75 4.78
N VAL A 37 19.83 8.04 5.81
CA VAL A 37 19.64 7.20 7.00
C VAL A 37 18.21 6.72 7.05
N VAL A 38 18.00 5.41 7.15
CA VAL A 38 16.67 4.81 7.24
C VAL A 38 16.41 4.34 8.66
N LEU A 39 15.35 4.85 9.29
CA LEU A 39 14.87 4.39 10.59
C LEU A 39 13.86 3.25 10.35
N LEU A 40 14.34 2.01 10.38
CA LEU A 40 13.56 0.84 10.00
C LEU A 40 12.86 0.21 11.20
N GLY A 41 11.54 0.28 11.26
CA GLY A 41 10.71 -0.17 12.38
C GLY A 41 10.18 -1.61 12.28
N SER A 42 10.27 -2.25 11.10
CA SER A 42 9.75 -3.61 10.91
C SER A 42 10.41 -4.32 9.73
N MET A 43 10.33 -5.65 9.71
CA MET A 43 10.82 -6.50 8.62
C MET A 43 12.32 -6.26 8.32
N GLN A 44 13.13 -6.11 9.38
CA GLN A 44 14.56 -5.81 9.28
C GLN A 44 15.30 -6.87 8.47
N ASP A 45 15.00 -8.15 8.68
CA ASP A 45 15.55 -9.30 7.96
C ASP A 45 15.39 -9.21 6.44
N VAL A 46 14.32 -8.56 5.96
CA VAL A 46 14.02 -8.39 4.54
C VAL A 46 14.56 -7.06 4.01
N PHE A 47 14.33 -5.96 4.72
CA PHE A 47 14.54 -4.62 4.18
C PHE A 47 15.91 -4.01 4.51
N GLU A 48 16.57 -4.39 5.60
CA GLU A 48 17.88 -3.86 5.92
C GLU A 48 18.91 -4.14 4.80
N PRO A 49 19.02 -5.38 4.26
CA PRO A 49 19.92 -5.64 3.13
C PRO A 49 19.55 -4.83 1.87
N LEU A 50 18.26 -4.62 1.63
CA LEU A 50 17.78 -3.89 0.46
C LEU A 50 18.09 -2.39 0.54
N PHE A 51 17.88 -1.76 1.70
CA PHE A 51 18.25 -0.36 1.93
C PHE A 51 19.76 -0.15 1.90
N SER A 52 20.53 -1.07 2.52
CA SER A 52 21.99 -1.03 2.49
C SER A 52 22.52 -1.13 1.07
N SER A 53 21.96 -2.00 0.24
CA SER A 53 22.31 -2.11 -1.19
C SER A 53 21.91 -0.88 -2.01
N ALA A 54 20.94 -0.10 -1.53
CA ALA A 54 20.53 1.17 -2.12
C ALA A 54 21.40 2.37 -1.65
N GLY A 55 22.49 2.11 -0.90
CA GLY A 55 23.41 3.13 -0.43
C GLY A 55 23.00 3.84 0.87
N ALA A 56 21.98 3.35 1.57
CA ALA A 56 21.51 3.95 2.81
C ALA A 56 22.15 3.28 4.05
N LYS A 57 22.37 4.07 5.10
CA LYS A 57 22.66 3.57 6.45
C LYS A 57 21.32 3.20 7.11
N VAL A 58 21.22 2.00 7.66
CA VAL A 58 20.02 1.55 8.35
C VAL A 58 20.23 1.58 9.86
N ILE A 59 19.26 2.15 10.56
CA ILE A 59 19.14 2.09 12.02
C ILE A 59 17.86 1.32 12.32
N SER A 60 18.00 0.15 12.93
CA SER A 60 16.86 -0.62 13.40
C SER A 60 16.25 0.08 14.61
N THR A 61 15.02 0.55 14.47
CA THR A 61 14.27 1.06 15.60
C THR A 61 13.45 -0.11 16.17
N GLU A 62 13.63 -0.44 17.43
CA GLU A 62 12.83 -1.45 18.14
C GLU A 62 11.40 -0.93 18.37
N THR A 63 10.73 -0.63 17.29
CA THR A 63 9.31 -0.31 17.38
C THR A 63 8.57 -1.62 17.41
N GLY A 64 8.18 -2.08 18.60
CA GLY A 64 7.33 -3.27 18.69
C GLY A 64 6.19 -3.15 17.68
N VAL A 65 6.17 -4.04 16.69
CA VAL A 65 5.02 -4.19 15.80
C VAL A 65 3.82 -4.40 16.71
N VAL A 66 2.79 -3.58 16.56
CA VAL A 66 1.53 -3.83 17.27
C VAL A 66 1.08 -5.19 16.77
N ASP A 67 1.09 -6.17 17.66
CA ASP A 67 0.54 -7.48 17.36
C ASP A 67 -0.97 -7.30 17.19
N HIS A 68 -1.42 -7.25 15.95
CA HIS A 68 -2.82 -7.06 15.61
C HIS A 68 -3.70 -8.13 16.30
N ALA A 69 -3.15 -9.33 16.55
CA ALA A 69 -3.85 -10.39 17.29
C ALA A 69 -4.08 -10.03 18.76
N LYS A 70 -3.29 -9.10 19.31
CA LYS A 70 -3.44 -8.58 20.68
C LYS A 70 -4.09 -7.20 20.73
N SER A 71 -4.33 -6.57 19.60
CA SER A 71 -5.01 -5.28 19.53
C SER A 71 -6.53 -5.49 19.58
N GLY A 72 -7.23 -4.66 20.35
CA GLY A 72 -8.68 -4.79 20.54
C GLY A 72 -9.52 -4.64 19.26
N HIS A 73 -8.93 -4.17 18.15
CA HIS A 73 -9.68 -4.08 16.90
C HIS A 73 -10.04 -5.44 16.29
N LEU A 74 -9.30 -6.51 16.63
CA LEU A 74 -9.65 -7.88 16.24
C LEU A 74 -10.89 -8.40 16.98
N ASP A 75 -11.22 -7.81 18.13
CA ASP A 75 -12.46 -8.12 18.84
C ASP A 75 -13.68 -7.50 18.13
N LYS A 76 -13.45 -6.75 17.03
CA LYS A 76 -14.48 -6.03 16.28
C LYS A 76 -15.31 -5.08 17.15
N ILE A 77 -14.66 -4.43 18.11
CA ILE A 77 -15.25 -3.41 18.97
C ILE A 77 -14.67 -2.06 18.56
N LEU A 78 -15.52 -1.16 18.05
CA LEU A 78 -15.15 0.19 17.66
C LEU A 78 -15.64 1.19 18.72
N ASP A 79 -14.80 1.39 19.72
CA ASP A 79 -14.99 2.35 20.82
C ASP A 79 -13.66 3.03 21.14
N ARG A 80 -13.62 3.80 22.21
CA ARG A 80 -12.40 4.47 22.63
C ARG A 80 -11.38 3.49 23.20
N GLU A 81 -11.80 2.62 24.10
CA GLU A 81 -10.91 1.73 24.84
C GLU A 81 -10.22 0.72 23.94
N HIS A 82 -10.98 0.00 23.12
CA HIS A 82 -10.47 -1.10 22.29
C HIS A 82 -9.80 -0.58 21.02
N PHE A 83 -10.45 0.33 20.31
CA PHE A 83 -9.93 0.76 19.02
C PHE A 83 -8.97 1.94 19.13
N VAL A 84 -9.33 3.02 19.85
CA VAL A 84 -8.49 4.23 19.90
C VAL A 84 -7.28 4.03 20.80
N ASP A 85 -7.50 3.67 22.05
CA ASP A 85 -6.43 3.52 23.05
C ASP A 85 -5.68 2.19 22.89
N GLY A 86 -6.35 1.11 22.43
CA GLY A 86 -5.76 -0.21 22.23
C GLY A 86 -5.03 -0.40 20.92
N TYR A 87 -5.44 0.30 19.85
CA TYR A 87 -4.85 0.12 18.51
C TYR A 87 -4.35 1.40 17.85
N LEU A 88 -5.23 2.40 17.66
CA LEU A 88 -4.90 3.57 16.84
C LEU A 88 -3.77 4.41 17.46
N ALA A 89 -3.88 4.75 18.75
CA ALA A 89 -2.88 5.58 19.41
C ALA A 89 -1.52 4.87 19.54
N PRO A 90 -1.42 3.61 19.96
CA PRO A 90 -0.15 2.89 19.98
C PRO A 90 0.50 2.74 18.61
N THR A 91 -0.30 2.63 17.55
CA THR A 91 0.19 2.42 16.18
C THR A 91 0.65 3.72 15.52
N PHE A 92 -0.14 4.79 15.62
CA PHE A 92 0.05 6.00 14.82
C PHE A 92 0.43 7.25 15.61
N LEU A 93 0.15 7.28 16.93
CA LEU A 93 0.31 8.46 17.79
C LEU A 93 1.03 8.11 19.10
N ASN A 94 2.02 7.24 19.04
CA ASN A 94 2.70 6.71 20.23
C ASN A 94 3.70 7.73 20.81
N GLY A 95 3.38 8.26 22.00
CA GLY A 95 4.21 9.26 22.65
C GLY A 95 5.60 8.75 23.08
N SER A 96 5.76 7.47 23.46
CA SER A 96 7.07 6.89 23.77
C SER A 96 7.95 6.83 22.52
N LYS A 97 7.42 6.30 21.43
CA LYS A 97 8.15 6.27 20.14
C LYS A 97 8.47 7.68 19.62
N MET A 98 7.65 8.66 19.92
CA MET A 98 7.93 10.06 19.56
C MET A 98 9.21 10.56 20.26
N ILE A 99 9.41 10.22 21.53
CA ILE A 99 10.63 10.55 22.27
C ILE A 99 11.86 9.87 21.65
N ASP A 100 11.72 8.60 21.27
CA ASP A 100 12.81 7.85 20.60
C ASP A 100 13.17 8.48 19.25
N TYR A 101 12.17 8.86 18.45
CA TYR A 101 12.43 9.56 17.18
C TYR A 101 13.12 10.90 17.37
N LEU A 102 12.73 11.69 18.39
CA LEU A 102 13.42 12.95 18.71
C LEU A 102 14.89 12.68 19.05
N ALA A 103 15.18 11.67 19.87
CA ALA A 103 16.57 11.31 20.21
C ALA A 103 17.37 10.90 18.98
N TYR A 104 16.79 10.10 18.06
CA TYR A 104 17.47 9.78 16.79
C TYR A 104 17.70 11.02 15.93
N PHE A 105 16.74 11.94 15.84
CA PHE A 105 16.91 13.15 15.04
C PHE A 105 17.96 14.08 15.64
N ASP A 106 18.01 14.22 16.96
CA ASP A 106 19.06 15.00 17.64
C ASP A 106 20.45 14.41 17.43
N GLU A 107 20.59 13.07 17.38
CA GLU A 107 21.86 12.39 17.14
C GLU A 107 22.31 12.49 15.68
N ILE A 108 21.34 12.37 14.74
CA ILE A 108 21.62 12.34 13.28
C ILE A 108 21.78 13.76 12.73
N ASP A 109 21.12 14.77 13.28
CA ASP A 109 21.03 16.15 12.79
C ASP A 109 20.61 16.24 11.31
N PRO A 110 19.41 15.76 10.92
CA PRO A 110 19.03 15.63 9.54
C PRO A 110 18.72 16.98 8.87
N ALA A 111 19.08 17.11 7.57
CA ALA A 111 18.61 18.22 6.73
C ALA A 111 17.09 18.19 6.52
N VAL A 112 16.52 16.99 6.42
CA VAL A 112 15.09 16.73 6.27
C VAL A 112 14.73 15.33 6.79
N VAL A 113 13.54 15.24 7.40
CA VAL A 113 12.91 13.96 7.76
C VAL A 113 11.79 13.68 6.76
N VAL A 114 11.88 12.55 6.06
CA VAL A 114 10.84 12.05 5.14
C VAL A 114 10.12 10.91 5.82
N SER A 115 8.87 11.11 6.21
CA SER A 115 8.05 10.06 6.79
C SER A 115 7.07 9.50 5.76
N ASP A 116 6.99 8.20 5.64
CA ASP A 116 5.98 7.53 4.83
C ASP A 116 4.85 7.03 5.74
N TYR A 117 3.81 7.84 5.88
CA TYR A 117 2.67 7.66 6.78
C TYR A 117 3.06 7.25 8.23
N ASN A 118 4.27 7.56 8.64
CA ASN A 118 4.73 7.38 10.01
C ASN A 118 4.42 8.64 10.82
N LEU A 119 3.17 8.75 11.29
CA LEU A 119 2.65 9.97 11.90
C LEU A 119 3.35 10.31 13.21
N THR A 120 3.86 9.30 13.92
CA THR A 120 4.66 9.49 15.14
C THR A 120 6.00 10.14 14.80
N ALA A 121 6.70 9.66 13.77
CA ALA A 121 7.95 10.27 13.29
C ALA A 121 7.69 11.68 12.72
N SER A 122 6.57 11.88 12.00
CA SER A 122 6.13 13.20 11.51
C SER A 122 5.97 14.19 12.63
N ALA A 123 5.22 13.81 13.68
CA ALA A 123 4.99 14.67 14.83
C ALA A 123 6.29 14.99 15.57
N ALA A 124 7.18 14.00 15.76
CA ALA A 124 8.49 14.20 16.36
C ALA A 124 9.34 15.19 15.55
N ALA A 125 9.42 15.03 14.22
CA ALA A 125 10.19 15.93 13.36
C ALA A 125 9.69 17.37 13.44
N ILE A 126 8.37 17.58 13.33
CA ILE A 126 7.75 18.92 13.39
C ILE A 126 7.95 19.56 14.79
N MET A 127 7.74 18.80 15.86
CA MET A 127 7.92 19.29 17.23
C MET A 127 9.38 19.60 17.57
N GLY A 128 10.32 18.84 17.02
CA GLY A 128 11.77 19.06 17.12
C GLY A 128 12.28 20.21 16.26
N GLY A 129 11.43 20.80 15.39
CA GLY A 129 11.82 21.89 14.50
C GLY A 129 12.60 21.46 13.25
N TYR A 130 12.60 20.15 12.94
CA TYR A 130 13.23 19.61 11.73
C TYR A 130 12.35 19.85 10.50
N ARG A 131 12.97 20.10 9.35
CA ARG A 131 12.22 20.10 8.07
C ARG A 131 11.60 18.74 7.85
N HIS A 132 10.33 18.73 7.47
CA HIS A 132 9.57 17.51 7.35
C HIS A 132 8.90 17.39 5.98
N VAL A 133 8.99 16.19 5.39
CA VAL A 133 8.24 15.77 4.20
C VAL A 133 7.30 14.63 4.59
N LEU A 134 6.01 14.82 4.36
CA LEU A 134 5.02 13.76 4.52
C LEU A 134 4.78 13.06 3.18
N VAL A 135 5.05 11.78 3.12
CA VAL A 135 4.59 10.88 2.04
C VAL A 135 3.36 10.15 2.55
N THR A 136 2.26 10.17 1.81
CA THR A 136 1.01 9.55 2.27
C THR A 136 0.17 9.00 1.13
N GLU A 137 -0.39 7.82 1.32
CA GLU A 137 -1.46 7.25 0.49
C GLU A 137 -2.85 7.54 1.06
N ARG A 138 -2.94 8.27 2.18
CA ARG A 138 -4.20 8.53 2.85
C ARG A 138 -4.49 10.01 2.91
N TYR A 139 -5.76 10.33 2.75
CA TYR A 139 -6.29 11.69 2.87
C TYR A 139 -6.69 12.05 4.30
N ASP A 140 -6.90 11.03 5.15
CA ASP A 140 -7.12 11.12 6.59
C ASP A 140 -6.92 9.73 7.22
N PHE A 141 -7.17 9.58 8.51
CA PHE A 141 -7.25 8.26 9.15
C PHE A 141 -8.39 7.42 8.57
N SER A 142 -8.21 6.11 8.45
CA SER A 142 -9.29 5.20 7.99
C SER A 142 -10.56 5.33 8.82
N LEU A 143 -10.42 5.59 10.13
CA LEU A 143 -11.56 5.82 11.03
C LEU A 143 -12.38 7.07 10.63
N VAL A 144 -11.76 8.06 10.00
CA VAL A 144 -12.43 9.27 9.50
C VAL A 144 -13.07 9.02 8.15
N GLN A 145 -12.37 8.33 7.26
CA GLN A 145 -12.80 8.08 5.88
C GLN A 145 -13.95 7.06 5.76
N LEU A 146 -14.14 6.22 6.77
CA LEU A 146 -15.21 5.23 6.81
C LEU A 146 -16.34 5.63 7.77
N SER A 147 -17.57 5.35 7.37
CA SER A 147 -18.75 5.63 8.20
C SER A 147 -18.95 4.60 9.31
N ASN A 148 -19.80 4.90 10.28
CA ASN A 148 -20.19 3.92 11.30
C ASN A 148 -20.87 2.69 10.69
N GLU A 149 -21.60 2.88 9.57
CA GLU A 149 -22.25 1.79 8.87
C GLU A 149 -21.25 0.84 8.21
N ASP A 150 -20.19 1.38 7.60
CA ASP A 150 -19.10 0.57 7.05
C ASP A 150 -18.49 -0.38 8.08
N PHE A 151 -18.29 0.12 9.30
CA PHE A 151 -17.78 -0.72 10.38
C PHE A 151 -18.80 -1.74 10.88
N ARG A 152 -20.11 -1.39 10.92
CA ARG A 152 -21.16 -2.37 11.27
C ARG A 152 -21.26 -3.47 10.22
N GLU A 153 -21.25 -3.11 8.94
CA GLU A 153 -21.21 -4.08 7.84
C GLU A 153 -19.98 -4.97 7.88
N ALA A 154 -18.86 -4.45 8.38
CA ALA A 154 -17.64 -5.20 8.65
C ALA A 154 -17.73 -6.09 9.91
N GLY A 155 -18.84 -6.05 10.64
CA GLY A 155 -19.12 -6.84 11.83
C GLY A 155 -18.60 -6.20 13.13
N PHE A 156 -18.31 -4.90 13.14
CA PHE A 156 -17.94 -4.20 14.36
C PHE A 156 -19.14 -3.76 15.19
N VAL A 157 -19.02 -3.88 16.50
CA VAL A 157 -19.91 -3.23 17.46
C VAL A 157 -19.41 -1.79 17.64
N VAL A 158 -20.22 -0.80 17.24
CA VAL A 158 -19.81 0.61 17.18
C VAL A 158 -20.41 1.42 18.32
N ASN A 159 -19.57 2.02 19.15
CA ASN A 159 -19.97 3.08 20.08
C ASN A 159 -19.92 4.44 19.37
N GLU A 160 -21.05 4.81 18.73
CA GLU A 160 -21.12 6.03 17.92
C GLU A 160 -20.78 7.31 18.71
N THR A 161 -21.22 7.40 19.96
CA THR A 161 -20.99 8.60 20.79
C THR A 161 -19.51 8.85 20.98
N GLU A 162 -18.74 7.81 21.25
CA GLU A 162 -17.29 7.92 21.45
C GLU A 162 -16.56 8.16 20.13
N ILE A 163 -16.89 7.39 19.10
CA ILE A 163 -16.21 7.48 17.80
C ILE A 163 -16.47 8.83 17.11
N ASN A 164 -17.70 9.34 17.16
CA ASN A 164 -18.02 10.67 16.61
C ASN A 164 -17.31 11.83 17.33
N ARG A 165 -16.86 11.63 18.57
CA ARG A 165 -15.99 12.59 19.27
C ARG A 165 -14.54 12.50 18.84
N VAL A 166 -14.07 11.31 18.48
CA VAL A 166 -12.67 11.04 18.10
C VAL A 166 -12.37 11.54 16.69
N ARG A 167 -13.25 11.30 15.72
CA ARG A 167 -13.04 11.65 14.31
C ARG A 167 -12.58 13.09 14.08
N PRO A 168 -13.27 14.13 14.58
CA PRO A 168 -12.82 15.52 14.39
C PRO A 168 -11.46 15.81 15.02
N ALA A 169 -11.08 15.09 16.09
CA ALA A 169 -9.77 15.25 16.70
C ALA A 169 -8.67 14.64 15.83
N LEU A 170 -8.92 13.47 15.22
CA LEU A 170 -7.99 12.83 14.30
C LEU A 170 -7.78 13.69 13.04
N THR A 171 -8.86 14.18 12.43
CA THR A 171 -8.78 15.09 11.28
C THR A 171 -7.93 16.32 11.62
N ARG A 172 -8.10 16.93 12.81
CA ARG A 172 -7.27 18.08 13.23
C ARG A 172 -5.80 17.72 13.45
N ILE A 173 -5.50 16.53 13.93
CA ILE A 173 -4.12 16.04 14.05
C ILE A 173 -3.49 15.88 12.66
N PHE A 174 -4.21 15.27 11.73
CA PHE A 174 -3.71 15.07 10.37
C PHE A 174 -3.55 16.40 9.62
N ASP A 175 -4.52 17.31 9.72
CA ASP A 175 -4.45 18.68 9.18
C ASP A 175 -3.24 19.45 9.75
N TRP A 176 -2.97 19.30 11.06
CA TRP A 176 -1.80 19.92 11.68
C TRP A 176 -0.48 19.36 11.11
N LEU A 177 -0.38 18.06 10.88
CA LEU A 177 0.79 17.45 10.24
C LEU A 177 0.98 17.99 8.82
N ILE A 178 -0.09 18.06 8.03
CA ILE A 178 -0.07 18.59 6.66
C ILE A 178 0.46 20.03 6.65
N ARG A 179 -0.12 20.91 7.45
CA ARG A 179 0.23 22.34 7.49
C ARG A 179 1.64 22.64 7.97
N ASN A 180 2.22 21.74 8.77
CA ASN A 180 3.58 21.90 9.30
C ASN A 180 4.62 21.10 8.52
N SER A 181 4.23 20.42 7.45
CA SER A 181 5.15 19.76 6.52
C SER A 181 5.64 20.75 5.46
N ALA A 182 6.94 20.77 5.20
CA ALA A 182 7.53 21.56 4.12
C ALA A 182 7.05 21.08 2.74
N LEU A 183 6.73 19.78 2.63
CA LEU A 183 6.21 19.15 1.43
C LEU A 183 5.31 17.97 1.82
N VAL A 184 4.20 17.81 1.10
CA VAL A 184 3.33 16.62 1.18
C VAL A 184 3.24 15.98 -0.19
N LEU A 185 3.56 14.70 -0.26
CA LEU A 185 3.50 13.90 -1.48
C LEU A 185 2.45 12.80 -1.33
N THR A 186 1.57 12.67 -2.31
CA THR A 186 0.63 11.56 -2.38
C THR A 186 0.66 10.90 -3.76
N ASP A 187 0.57 9.59 -3.78
CA ASP A 187 0.41 8.75 -4.97
C ASP A 187 -1.04 8.33 -5.21
N LYS A 188 -1.96 8.81 -4.37
CA LYS A 188 -3.38 8.50 -4.47
C LYS A 188 -4.13 9.64 -5.17
N PRO A 189 -4.81 9.39 -6.31
CA PRO A 189 -5.55 10.44 -7.02
C PRO A 189 -6.73 10.93 -6.17
N PRO A 190 -6.96 12.27 -6.10
CA PRO A 190 -8.09 12.82 -5.37
C PRO A 190 -9.43 12.51 -6.05
N LEU A 191 -10.44 12.16 -5.25
CA LEU A 191 -11.81 11.99 -5.68
C LEU A 191 -12.75 12.78 -4.76
N ALA A 192 -13.38 13.84 -5.29
CA ALA A 192 -14.21 14.74 -4.48
C ALA A 192 -15.27 14.00 -3.66
N ASP A 193 -15.92 12.99 -4.25
CA ASP A 193 -16.99 12.23 -3.60
C ASP A 193 -16.52 11.39 -2.40
N LEU A 194 -15.21 11.11 -2.33
CA LEU A 194 -14.62 10.33 -1.23
C LEU A 194 -13.78 11.18 -0.27
N ASP A 195 -13.26 12.32 -0.74
CA ASP A 195 -12.20 13.02 -0.03
C ASP A 195 -12.61 14.41 0.50
N ALA A 196 -13.74 14.97 0.04
CA ALA A 196 -14.12 16.37 0.34
C ALA A 196 -14.07 16.72 1.84
N ASP A 197 -14.41 15.79 2.70
CA ASP A 197 -14.49 15.97 4.15
C ASP A 197 -13.21 15.50 4.89
N THR A 198 -12.14 15.16 4.18
CA THR A 198 -10.87 14.70 4.76
C THR A 198 -9.89 15.84 5.03
N ALA A 199 -8.87 15.59 5.86
CA ALA A 199 -7.88 16.61 6.21
C ALA A 199 -7.03 17.08 5.03
N LEU A 200 -6.65 16.21 4.09
CA LEU A 200 -5.74 16.55 3.01
C LEU A 200 -6.43 17.25 1.83
N TYR A 201 -7.66 16.90 1.51
CA TYR A 201 -8.35 17.36 0.30
C TYR A 201 -8.44 18.90 0.17
N PRO A 202 -8.77 19.66 1.23
CA PRO A 202 -8.83 21.13 1.15
C PRO A 202 -7.51 21.80 0.78
N HIS A 203 -6.39 21.13 1.01
CA HIS A 203 -5.04 21.66 0.80
C HIS A 203 -4.43 21.30 -0.56
N LEU A 204 -5.09 20.52 -1.41
CA LEU A 204 -4.53 20.02 -2.68
C LEU A 204 -4.12 21.13 -3.66
N SER A 205 -4.64 22.35 -3.51
CA SER A 205 -4.24 23.50 -4.31
C SER A 205 -2.98 24.22 -3.82
N GLU A 206 -2.47 23.87 -2.64
CA GLU A 206 -1.29 24.49 -2.05
C GLU A 206 -0.01 24.07 -2.77
N ALA A 207 0.96 24.98 -2.86
CA ALA A 207 2.17 24.78 -3.64
C ALA A 207 3.06 23.64 -3.14
N ASN A 208 3.01 23.37 -1.84
CA ASN A 208 3.78 22.32 -1.17
C ASN A 208 3.06 20.96 -1.07
N ILE A 209 1.87 20.83 -1.70
CA ILE A 209 1.12 19.55 -1.70
C ILE A 209 1.02 19.06 -3.14
N LYS A 210 1.46 17.83 -3.38
CA LYS A 210 1.56 17.25 -4.73
C LYS A 210 0.97 15.87 -4.79
N PHE A 211 -0.01 15.67 -5.70
CA PHE A 211 -0.28 14.36 -6.26
C PHE A 211 0.76 14.11 -7.35
N VAL A 212 1.62 13.11 -7.14
CA VAL A 212 2.73 12.83 -8.06
C VAL A 212 2.46 11.63 -8.99
N GLY A 213 1.52 10.77 -8.64
CA GLY A 213 1.31 9.49 -9.31
C GLY A 213 2.12 8.36 -8.68
N PRO A 214 2.30 7.22 -9.36
CA PRO A 214 2.84 5.99 -8.75
C PRO A 214 4.27 6.13 -8.24
N MET A 215 4.46 6.10 -6.92
CA MET A 215 5.77 6.02 -6.28
C MET A 215 6.12 4.55 -6.03
N THR A 216 6.81 3.93 -6.99
CA THR A 216 7.13 2.50 -6.95
C THR A 216 8.56 2.22 -7.40
N ARG A 217 9.01 0.97 -7.23
CA ARG A 217 10.30 0.50 -7.75
C ARG A 217 10.37 0.63 -9.27
N PRO A 218 11.57 0.56 -9.88
CA PRO A 218 11.73 0.61 -11.32
C PRO A 218 10.88 -0.45 -12.02
N THR A 219 10.21 -0.05 -13.10
CA THR A 219 9.53 -1.00 -13.99
C THR A 219 10.57 -1.79 -14.78
N PRO A 220 10.38 -3.12 -14.96
CA PRO A 220 11.31 -3.90 -15.71
C PRO A 220 11.28 -3.51 -17.20
N GLU A 221 12.46 -3.36 -17.80
CA GLU A 221 12.61 -3.10 -19.22
C GLU A 221 12.90 -4.41 -19.98
N ASN A 222 12.37 -4.53 -21.20
CA ASN A 222 12.69 -5.63 -22.10
C ASN A 222 12.50 -7.04 -21.50
N VAL A 223 11.34 -7.27 -20.82
CA VAL A 223 11.03 -8.57 -20.23
C VAL A 223 10.90 -9.63 -21.31
N ASP A 224 11.69 -10.69 -21.22
CA ASP A 224 11.48 -11.92 -22.02
C ASP A 224 10.35 -12.74 -21.39
N HIS A 225 9.13 -12.53 -21.87
CA HIS A 225 7.93 -13.21 -21.38
C HIS A 225 8.04 -14.74 -21.49
N ASP A 226 8.67 -15.25 -22.53
CA ASP A 226 8.85 -16.69 -22.72
C ASP A 226 9.83 -17.26 -21.68
N GLN A 227 10.86 -16.49 -21.32
CA GLN A 227 11.79 -16.89 -20.27
C GLN A 227 11.09 -16.94 -18.91
N VAL A 228 10.35 -15.88 -18.53
CA VAL A 228 9.60 -15.82 -17.26
C VAL A 228 8.63 -17.00 -17.16
N ARG A 229 7.91 -17.30 -18.24
CA ARG A 229 6.98 -18.43 -18.27
C ARG A 229 7.71 -19.78 -18.14
N ARG A 230 8.81 -19.97 -18.86
CA ARG A 230 9.61 -21.22 -18.77
C ARG A 230 10.17 -21.45 -17.37
N GLU A 231 10.70 -20.42 -16.72
CA GLU A 231 11.23 -20.51 -15.36
C GLU A 231 10.17 -20.94 -14.33
N LEU A 232 8.93 -20.55 -14.56
CA LEU A 232 7.79 -20.94 -13.73
C LEU A 232 7.11 -22.24 -14.20
N GLY A 233 7.56 -22.84 -15.32
CA GLY A 233 6.97 -24.05 -15.91
C GLY A 233 5.56 -23.81 -16.45
N LEU A 234 5.30 -22.59 -16.97
CA LEU A 234 4.02 -22.19 -17.57
C LEU A 234 4.03 -22.38 -19.08
N GLY A 235 2.87 -22.64 -19.64
CA GLY A 235 2.64 -22.72 -21.09
C GLY A 235 2.43 -21.35 -21.73
N SER A 236 1.84 -21.34 -22.93
CA SER A 236 1.57 -20.12 -23.72
C SER A 236 0.14 -19.61 -23.63
N GLY A 237 -0.72 -20.27 -22.90
CA GLY A 237 -2.13 -19.90 -22.72
C GLY A 237 -2.32 -18.59 -21.93
N PRO A 238 -3.57 -18.11 -21.78
CA PRO A 238 -3.89 -16.97 -20.94
C PRO A 238 -3.38 -17.19 -19.51
N LEU A 239 -2.68 -16.19 -18.94
CA LEU A 239 -2.13 -16.27 -17.60
C LEU A 239 -2.85 -15.31 -16.65
N LEU A 240 -3.43 -15.83 -15.59
CA LEU A 240 -3.91 -15.06 -14.48
C LEU A 240 -2.89 -15.10 -13.33
N VAL A 241 -2.61 -13.97 -12.73
CA VAL A 241 -1.86 -13.90 -11.47
C VAL A 241 -2.86 -13.58 -10.37
N ALA A 242 -2.92 -14.39 -9.32
CA ALA A 242 -3.81 -14.17 -8.19
C ALA A 242 -2.96 -13.96 -6.93
N SER A 243 -3.15 -12.85 -6.23
CA SER A 243 -2.42 -12.54 -5.02
C SER A 243 -3.37 -12.36 -3.84
N VAL A 244 -3.10 -13.09 -2.77
CA VAL A 244 -3.72 -12.83 -1.46
C VAL A 244 -2.72 -12.04 -0.63
N GLY A 245 -3.09 -10.82 -0.25
CA GLY A 245 -2.21 -9.84 0.38
C GLY A 245 -1.41 -10.38 1.57
N GLY A 246 -0.23 -9.79 1.78
CA GLY A 246 0.70 -10.22 2.83
C GLY A 246 0.27 -9.84 4.25
N THR A 247 -0.67 -8.92 4.41
CA THR A 247 -1.16 -8.39 5.70
C THR A 247 -2.67 -8.52 5.82
N THR A 248 -3.22 -9.67 5.44
CA THR A 248 -4.62 -9.97 5.73
C THR A 248 -4.82 -10.02 7.24
N MET A 249 -5.73 -9.20 7.78
CA MET A 249 -5.97 -9.09 9.23
C MET A 249 -6.65 -10.35 9.79
N PHE A 250 -7.43 -11.02 8.95
CA PHE A 250 -8.19 -12.22 9.35
C PHE A 250 -7.82 -13.39 8.45
N MET A 251 -7.20 -14.42 9.03
CA MET A 251 -6.72 -15.60 8.29
C MET A 251 -7.86 -16.38 7.60
N GLU A 252 -9.07 -16.37 8.17
CA GLU A 252 -10.26 -16.94 7.53
C GLU A 252 -10.61 -16.25 6.21
N ASN A 253 -10.44 -14.93 6.11
CA ASN A 253 -10.66 -14.18 4.87
C ASN A 253 -9.67 -14.59 3.79
N LYS A 254 -8.41 -14.81 4.17
CA LYS A 254 -7.37 -15.29 3.26
C LYS A 254 -7.70 -16.66 2.70
N GLN A 255 -8.06 -17.61 3.56
CA GLN A 255 -8.42 -18.97 3.15
C GLN A 255 -9.64 -18.99 2.25
N LYS A 256 -10.67 -18.19 2.60
CA LYS A 256 -11.87 -18.03 1.78
C LYS A 256 -11.53 -17.45 0.40
N ALA A 257 -10.69 -16.40 0.33
CA ALA A 257 -10.28 -15.82 -0.95
C ALA A 257 -9.52 -16.82 -1.82
N ILE A 258 -8.57 -17.58 -1.25
CA ILE A 258 -7.84 -18.63 -1.96
C ILE A 258 -8.80 -19.66 -2.55
N GLN A 259 -9.76 -20.14 -1.75
CA GLN A 259 -10.73 -21.14 -2.23
C GLN A 259 -11.60 -20.57 -3.34
N THR A 260 -12.11 -19.33 -3.19
CA THR A 260 -12.91 -18.67 -4.21
C THR A 260 -12.13 -18.50 -5.53
N TYR A 261 -10.84 -18.15 -5.46
CA TYR A 261 -9.98 -18.01 -6.66
C TYR A 261 -9.83 -19.36 -7.38
N ARG A 262 -9.60 -20.44 -6.64
CA ARG A 262 -9.45 -21.78 -7.19
C ARG A 262 -10.74 -22.28 -7.84
N ASP A 263 -11.88 -22.13 -7.16
CA ASP A 263 -13.17 -22.58 -7.68
C ASP A 263 -13.57 -21.78 -8.93
N ALA A 264 -13.37 -20.45 -8.94
CA ALA A 264 -13.61 -19.62 -10.11
C ALA A 264 -12.72 -19.99 -11.29
N PHE A 265 -11.45 -20.28 -11.01
CA PHE A 265 -10.49 -20.69 -12.04
C PHE A 265 -10.78 -22.09 -12.60
N ALA A 266 -11.23 -23.03 -11.76
CA ALA A 266 -11.66 -24.34 -12.24
C ALA A 266 -12.81 -24.24 -13.25
N HIS A 267 -13.82 -23.38 -12.97
CA HIS A 267 -14.89 -23.10 -13.95
C HIS A 267 -14.36 -22.45 -15.23
N LEU A 268 -13.40 -21.50 -15.13
CA LEU A 268 -12.80 -20.88 -16.31
C LEU A 268 -12.13 -21.91 -17.23
N ARG A 269 -11.48 -22.92 -16.67
CA ARG A 269 -10.79 -23.95 -17.45
C ARG A 269 -11.72 -24.88 -18.22
N GLU A 270 -13.00 -24.95 -17.88
CA GLU A 270 -13.98 -25.69 -18.66
C GLU A 270 -14.08 -25.14 -20.09
N ASP A 271 -14.01 -23.80 -20.25
CA ASP A 271 -14.08 -23.11 -21.54
C ASP A 271 -12.68 -22.73 -22.10
N HIS A 272 -11.68 -22.56 -21.21
CA HIS A 272 -10.30 -22.19 -21.54
C HIS A 272 -9.30 -23.20 -20.95
N PRO A 273 -9.20 -24.42 -21.48
CA PRO A 273 -8.40 -25.50 -20.88
C PRO A 273 -6.89 -25.22 -20.87
N ASP A 274 -6.41 -24.28 -21.68
CA ASP A 274 -5.03 -23.80 -21.75
C ASP A 274 -4.74 -22.62 -20.81
N ALA A 275 -5.75 -22.09 -20.09
CA ALA A 275 -5.55 -21.04 -19.11
C ALA A 275 -4.73 -21.56 -17.91
N GLU A 276 -3.89 -20.67 -17.39
CA GLU A 276 -3.02 -20.93 -16.24
C GLU A 276 -3.18 -19.85 -15.18
N MET A 277 -2.98 -20.23 -13.92
CA MET A 277 -3.02 -19.30 -12.80
C MET A 277 -1.79 -19.47 -11.92
N VAL A 278 -1.11 -18.36 -11.61
CA VAL A 278 -0.09 -18.29 -10.55
C VAL A 278 -0.74 -17.69 -9.31
N LEU A 279 -0.84 -18.47 -8.25
CA LEU A 279 -1.39 -18.07 -6.95
C LEU A 279 -0.24 -17.72 -6.01
N ILE A 280 -0.16 -16.45 -5.57
CA ILE A 280 0.92 -15.92 -4.73
C ILE A 280 0.37 -15.58 -3.35
N GLY A 281 1.00 -16.10 -2.30
CA GLY A 281 0.66 -15.70 -0.94
C GLY A 281 1.43 -16.46 0.13
N ARG A 282 2.07 -15.74 1.06
CA ARG A 282 2.82 -16.34 2.17
C ARG A 282 1.96 -17.34 2.96
N GLY A 283 2.47 -18.54 3.16
CA GLY A 283 1.78 -19.62 3.84
C GLY A 283 0.55 -20.15 3.10
N THR A 284 0.44 -19.88 1.80
CA THR A 284 -0.55 -20.55 0.94
C THR A 284 -0.09 -21.99 0.73
N PRO A 285 -0.93 -22.98 1.05
CA PRO A 285 -0.56 -24.37 0.83
C PRO A 285 -0.36 -24.65 -0.66
N ASP A 286 0.56 -25.52 -1.00
CA ASP A 286 0.66 -26.03 -2.36
C ASP A 286 -0.68 -26.70 -2.72
N VAL A 287 -1.16 -26.38 -3.92
CA VAL A 287 -2.39 -26.95 -4.47
C VAL A 287 -2.04 -27.81 -5.68
N ASP A 288 -2.67 -28.96 -5.77
CA ASP A 288 -2.53 -29.88 -6.91
C ASP A 288 -3.72 -29.71 -7.89
N ASP A 289 -4.03 -28.44 -8.20
CA ASP A 289 -5.09 -28.14 -9.16
C ASP A 289 -4.49 -27.98 -10.55
N GLU A 290 -5.15 -28.53 -11.54
CA GLU A 290 -4.70 -28.46 -12.93
C GLU A 290 -4.61 -27.00 -13.41
N GLY A 291 -3.45 -26.61 -13.95
CA GLY A 291 -3.18 -25.25 -14.42
C GLY A 291 -2.93 -24.21 -13.34
N VAL A 292 -2.88 -24.60 -12.05
CA VAL A 292 -2.54 -23.70 -10.93
C VAL A 292 -1.11 -23.96 -10.47
N ARG A 293 -0.33 -22.87 -10.32
CA ARG A 293 0.99 -22.87 -9.68
C ARG A 293 0.95 -21.99 -8.44
N THR A 294 1.34 -22.54 -7.30
CA THR A 294 1.42 -21.80 -6.04
C THR A 294 2.84 -21.31 -5.80
N LEU A 295 2.98 -20.05 -5.38
CA LEU A 295 4.24 -19.44 -4.96
C LEU A 295 4.03 -18.78 -3.59
N ASP A 296 4.94 -19.04 -2.65
CA ASP A 296 4.86 -18.47 -1.29
C ASP A 296 5.12 -16.97 -1.31
N TYR A 297 6.22 -16.56 -1.95
CA TYR A 297 6.61 -15.15 -2.06
C TYR A 297 7.47 -14.92 -3.31
N VAL A 298 7.17 -13.84 -4.03
CA VAL A 298 7.93 -13.41 -5.21
C VAL A 298 8.45 -11.99 -4.94
N PRO A 299 9.74 -11.82 -4.58
CA PRO A 299 10.31 -10.51 -4.23
C PRO A 299 10.19 -9.49 -5.38
N ASP A 300 10.41 -9.93 -6.61
CA ASP A 300 10.20 -9.16 -7.83
C ASP A 300 9.19 -9.86 -8.73
N TRP A 301 7.94 -9.55 -8.53
CA TRP A 301 6.83 -10.10 -9.31
C TRP A 301 6.48 -9.28 -10.56
N MET A 302 7.10 -8.09 -10.71
CA MET A 302 6.74 -7.20 -11.83
C MET A 302 6.97 -7.82 -13.20
N PRO A 303 8.06 -8.58 -13.46
CA PRO A 303 8.20 -9.32 -14.73
C PRO A 303 7.06 -10.33 -14.97
N LEU A 304 6.61 -11.03 -13.93
CA LEU A 304 5.47 -11.95 -14.02
C LEU A 304 4.16 -11.20 -14.35
N LEU A 305 3.93 -10.04 -13.74
CA LEU A 305 2.75 -9.23 -14.02
C LEU A 305 2.69 -8.76 -15.48
N THR A 306 3.83 -8.43 -16.10
CA THR A 306 3.85 -8.05 -17.51
C THR A 306 3.48 -9.19 -18.46
N CYS A 307 3.63 -10.45 -18.02
CA CYS A 307 3.26 -11.65 -18.79
C CYS A 307 1.79 -12.02 -18.60
N SER A 308 1.08 -11.40 -17.65
CA SER A 308 -0.28 -11.81 -17.30
C SER A 308 -1.36 -11.16 -18.15
N SER A 309 -2.46 -11.87 -18.33
CA SER A 309 -3.70 -11.34 -18.92
C SER A 309 -4.39 -10.38 -17.92
N ALA A 310 -4.33 -10.72 -16.63
CA ALA A 310 -4.77 -9.86 -15.54
C ALA A 310 -4.18 -10.30 -14.19
N LEU A 311 -4.16 -9.35 -13.26
CA LEU A 311 -3.95 -9.59 -11.83
C LEU A 311 -5.29 -9.66 -11.09
N ILE A 312 -5.42 -10.55 -10.13
CA ILE A 312 -6.48 -10.59 -9.14
C ILE A 312 -5.82 -10.33 -7.78
N ALA A 313 -6.15 -9.24 -7.12
CA ALA A 313 -5.45 -8.84 -5.90
C ALA A 313 -6.33 -8.09 -4.90
N GLN A 314 -5.90 -8.08 -3.65
CA GLN A 314 -6.41 -7.14 -2.67
C GLN A 314 -5.92 -5.71 -2.99
N PRO A 315 -6.66 -4.66 -2.60
CA PRO A 315 -6.37 -3.28 -2.98
C PRO A 315 -5.27 -2.62 -2.14
N GLY A 316 -4.23 -3.38 -1.75
CA GLY A 316 -3.04 -2.83 -1.10
C GLY A 316 -2.39 -1.76 -1.97
N TRP A 317 -2.18 -0.53 -1.41
CA TRP A 317 -1.88 0.63 -2.26
C TRP A 317 -0.55 0.53 -3.01
N ILE A 318 0.47 -0.14 -2.48
CA ILE A 318 1.72 -0.36 -3.24
C ILE A 318 1.49 -1.26 -4.47
N THR A 319 0.63 -2.26 -4.35
CA THR A 319 0.22 -3.09 -5.50
C THR A 319 -0.49 -2.23 -6.54
N VAL A 320 -1.39 -1.33 -6.11
CA VAL A 320 -2.09 -0.39 -7.00
C VAL A 320 -1.10 0.50 -7.76
N THR A 321 -0.07 1.02 -7.09
CA THR A 321 0.95 1.85 -7.76
C THR A 321 1.82 1.07 -8.74
N GLU A 322 2.18 -0.18 -8.41
CA GLU A 322 2.94 -1.05 -9.31
C GLU A 322 2.16 -1.39 -10.57
N ILE A 323 0.88 -1.79 -10.44
CA ILE A 323 0.04 -2.10 -11.60
C ILE A 323 -0.23 -0.86 -12.47
N ALA A 324 -0.38 0.32 -11.83
CA ALA A 324 -0.57 1.56 -12.55
C ALA A 324 0.66 1.93 -13.40
N ALA A 325 1.87 1.77 -12.84
CA ALA A 325 3.12 2.00 -13.54
C ALA A 325 3.38 0.98 -14.68
N LEU A 326 2.88 -0.25 -14.53
CA LEU A 326 3.01 -1.31 -15.54
C LEU A 326 1.86 -1.34 -16.56
N GLY A 327 0.75 -0.67 -16.29
CA GLY A 327 -0.46 -0.75 -17.11
C GLY A 327 -1.18 -2.12 -17.02
N VAL A 328 -1.04 -2.82 -15.90
CA VAL A 328 -1.60 -4.18 -15.72
C VAL A 328 -3.09 -4.12 -15.41
N ARG A 329 -3.87 -4.88 -16.16
CA ARG A 329 -5.31 -5.05 -15.92
C ARG A 329 -5.52 -5.78 -14.61
N THR A 330 -6.41 -5.27 -13.77
CA THR A 330 -6.56 -5.83 -12.43
C THR A 330 -8.02 -5.93 -12.01
N ILE A 331 -8.36 -7.04 -11.36
CA ILE A 331 -9.61 -7.27 -10.64
C ILE A 331 -9.27 -7.13 -9.15
N PHE A 332 -9.87 -6.18 -8.46
CA PHE A 332 -9.65 -6.01 -7.04
C PHE A 332 -10.68 -6.75 -6.22
N VAL A 333 -10.19 -7.62 -5.32
CA VAL A 333 -11.03 -8.46 -4.47
C VAL A 333 -10.73 -8.19 -3.01
N LEU A 334 -11.77 -7.93 -2.23
CA LEU A 334 -11.69 -7.92 -0.78
C LEU A 334 -12.27 -9.23 -0.25
N GLY A 335 -11.44 -10.04 0.43
CA GLY A 335 -11.82 -11.37 0.91
C GLY A 335 -12.84 -11.35 2.06
N GLY A 336 -12.97 -10.22 2.76
CA GLY A 336 -13.94 -10.01 3.83
C GLY A 336 -14.09 -8.54 4.16
N ARG A 337 -15.31 -8.10 4.51
CA ARG A 337 -15.59 -6.73 4.93
C ARG A 337 -14.82 -6.31 6.17
N GLY A 338 -14.37 -7.27 6.98
CA GLY A 338 -13.52 -7.04 8.16
C GLY A 338 -12.16 -6.43 7.83
N GLU A 339 -11.68 -6.52 6.58
CA GLU A 339 -10.49 -5.83 6.08
C GLU A 339 -10.75 -4.33 5.81
N TYR A 340 -11.33 -3.64 6.80
CA TYR A 340 -11.78 -2.26 6.68
C TYR A 340 -10.67 -1.29 6.23
N HIS A 341 -9.42 -1.57 6.56
CA HIS A 341 -8.28 -0.74 6.19
C HIS A 341 -8.03 -0.67 4.67
N GLU A 342 -8.54 -1.64 3.91
CA GLU A 342 -8.48 -1.68 2.44
C GLU A 342 -9.81 -1.26 1.78
N LEU A 343 -10.89 -1.11 2.55
CA LEU A 343 -12.21 -0.81 2.01
C LEU A 343 -12.26 0.56 1.32
N GLU A 344 -11.58 1.57 1.87
CA GLU A 344 -11.48 2.90 1.22
C GLU A 344 -10.76 2.80 -0.13
N ALA A 345 -9.64 2.06 -0.18
CA ALA A 345 -8.90 1.86 -1.41
C ALA A 345 -9.76 1.13 -2.46
N LEU A 346 -10.50 0.09 -2.05
CA LEU A 346 -11.40 -0.63 -2.96
C LEU A 346 -12.48 0.29 -3.54
N ARG A 347 -13.14 1.11 -2.72
CA ARG A 347 -14.15 2.09 -3.17
C ARG A 347 -13.57 3.10 -4.16
N ARG A 348 -12.37 3.56 -3.92
CA ARG A 348 -11.67 4.48 -4.83
C ARG A 348 -11.39 3.83 -6.17
N LEU A 349 -10.93 2.59 -6.18
CA LEU A 349 -10.67 1.83 -7.39
C LEU A 349 -11.96 1.54 -8.17
N ASP A 350 -13.07 1.24 -7.48
CA ASP A 350 -14.39 1.12 -8.09
C ASP A 350 -14.84 2.44 -8.74
N ALA A 351 -14.73 3.55 -8.01
CA ALA A 351 -15.06 4.88 -8.53
C ALA A 351 -14.17 5.30 -9.73
N LEU A 352 -12.94 4.82 -9.80
CA LEU A 352 -12.06 5.01 -10.96
C LEU A 352 -12.44 4.12 -12.13
N GLY A 353 -13.18 3.03 -11.91
CA GLY A 353 -13.68 2.13 -12.95
C GLY A 353 -12.98 0.78 -13.05
N PHE A 354 -12.13 0.41 -12.08
CA PHE A 354 -11.65 -0.97 -12.00
C PHE A 354 -12.80 -1.94 -11.64
N PRO A 355 -12.74 -3.18 -12.11
CA PRO A 355 -13.61 -4.23 -11.58
C PRO A 355 -13.23 -4.53 -10.12
N THR A 356 -14.22 -4.42 -9.24
CA THR A 356 -14.07 -4.67 -7.81
C THR A 356 -15.09 -5.69 -7.33
N ALA A 357 -14.74 -6.46 -6.31
CA ALA A 357 -15.66 -7.39 -5.67
C ALA A 357 -15.35 -7.53 -4.17
N ILE A 358 -16.41 -7.51 -3.35
CA ILE A 358 -16.31 -7.79 -1.92
C ILE A 358 -16.95 -9.15 -1.67
N GLU A 359 -16.22 -10.06 -1.07
CA GLU A 359 -16.66 -11.44 -0.77
C GLU A 359 -17.33 -12.11 -1.99
N PRO A 360 -16.70 -12.11 -3.19
CA PRO A 360 -17.33 -12.62 -4.38
C PRO A 360 -17.67 -14.11 -4.25
N THR A 361 -18.73 -14.54 -4.94
CA THR A 361 -18.92 -15.95 -5.21
C THR A 361 -17.95 -16.41 -6.32
N SER A 362 -17.72 -17.73 -6.44
CA SER A 362 -16.91 -18.27 -7.53
C SER A 362 -17.45 -17.94 -8.91
N GLU A 363 -18.80 -17.92 -9.08
CA GLU A 363 -19.43 -17.58 -10.35
C GLU A 363 -19.24 -16.10 -10.72
N ALA A 364 -19.36 -15.20 -9.74
CA ALA A 364 -19.12 -13.77 -9.97
C ALA A 364 -17.67 -13.48 -10.33
N LEU A 365 -16.73 -14.14 -9.67
CA LEU A 365 -15.31 -13.99 -9.97
C LEU A 365 -14.93 -14.65 -11.29
N HIS A 366 -15.51 -15.81 -11.62
CA HIS A 366 -15.35 -16.48 -12.93
C HIS A 366 -15.73 -15.53 -14.08
N ALA A 367 -16.87 -14.83 -13.97
CA ALA A 367 -17.27 -13.88 -15.01
C ALA A 367 -16.22 -12.76 -15.25
N LEU A 368 -15.57 -12.27 -14.18
CA LEU A 368 -14.49 -11.29 -14.31
C LEU A 368 -13.20 -11.90 -14.88
N MET A 369 -12.87 -13.13 -14.52
CA MET A 369 -11.74 -13.87 -15.11
C MET A 369 -11.95 -14.11 -16.62
N GLU A 370 -13.19 -14.42 -17.03
CA GLU A 370 -13.58 -14.55 -18.43
C GLU A 370 -13.39 -13.24 -19.21
N GLU A 371 -13.75 -12.09 -18.62
CA GLU A 371 -13.46 -10.78 -19.21
C GLU A 371 -11.94 -10.56 -19.38
N ALA A 372 -11.14 -11.05 -18.43
CA ALA A 372 -9.69 -10.91 -18.45
C ALA A 372 -9.05 -11.71 -19.59
N VAL A 373 -9.36 -13.00 -19.70
CA VAL A 373 -8.76 -13.88 -20.71
C VAL A 373 -9.26 -13.57 -22.13
N THR A 374 -10.46 -13.04 -22.29
CA THR A 374 -11.01 -12.59 -23.59
C THR A 374 -10.59 -11.17 -23.97
N GLY A 375 -9.83 -10.46 -23.13
CA GLY A 375 -9.33 -9.12 -23.41
C GLY A 375 -10.32 -7.98 -23.15
N ARG A 376 -11.59 -8.26 -22.81
CA ARG A 376 -12.62 -7.23 -22.51
C ARG A 376 -12.28 -6.35 -21.30
N LEU A 377 -11.48 -6.85 -20.37
CA LEU A 377 -11.03 -6.12 -19.21
C LEU A 377 -10.14 -4.91 -19.54
N ALA A 378 -9.49 -4.91 -20.71
CA ALA A 378 -8.56 -3.86 -21.12
C ALA A 378 -9.23 -2.48 -21.19
N ASP A 379 -10.36 -2.40 -21.88
CA ASP A 379 -11.08 -1.13 -22.08
C ASP A 379 -11.63 -0.62 -20.76
N ARG A 380 -12.07 -1.52 -19.89
CA ARG A 380 -12.59 -1.20 -18.56
C ARG A 380 -11.52 -0.59 -17.65
N CYS A 381 -10.30 -1.13 -17.65
CA CYS A 381 -9.21 -0.64 -16.82
C CYS A 381 -8.50 0.61 -17.36
N ALA A 382 -8.57 0.88 -18.67
CA ALA A 382 -7.76 1.92 -19.32
C ALA A 382 -7.91 3.31 -18.68
N LYS A 383 -9.16 3.74 -18.41
CA LYS A 383 -9.44 5.04 -17.77
C LYS A 383 -8.88 5.11 -16.35
N ALA A 384 -9.05 4.03 -15.59
CA ALA A 384 -8.58 3.94 -14.20
C ALA A 384 -7.05 3.97 -14.11
N LEU A 385 -6.37 3.24 -14.99
CA LEU A 385 -4.91 3.26 -15.08
C LEU A 385 -4.38 4.65 -15.43
N THR A 386 -5.02 5.36 -16.37
CA THR A 386 -4.66 6.74 -16.70
C THR A 386 -4.88 7.70 -15.52
N ALA A 387 -5.92 7.51 -14.72
CA ALA A 387 -6.16 8.34 -13.54
C ALA A 387 -5.11 8.11 -12.43
N LEU A 388 -4.65 6.86 -12.27
CA LEU A 388 -3.61 6.49 -11.30
C LEU A 388 -2.22 6.94 -11.75
N ALA A 389 -1.91 6.83 -13.03
CA ALA A 389 -0.62 7.20 -13.63
C ALA A 389 -0.84 8.17 -14.81
N PRO A 390 -1.08 9.46 -14.54
CA PRO A 390 -1.39 10.44 -15.60
C PRO A 390 -0.27 10.60 -16.64
N SER A 391 0.99 10.40 -16.24
CA SER A 391 2.14 10.41 -17.15
C SER A 391 2.33 9.09 -17.91
N GLY A 392 1.61 8.03 -17.55
CA GLY A 392 1.84 6.67 -18.04
C GLY A 392 3.09 6.00 -17.48
N GLU A 393 3.76 6.64 -16.51
CA GLU A 393 5.04 6.21 -15.95
C GLU A 393 5.02 6.29 -14.42
N ARG A 394 5.99 5.65 -13.78
CA ARG A 394 6.23 5.82 -12.35
C ARG A 394 6.69 7.26 -12.05
N ALA A 395 6.30 7.77 -10.90
CA ALA A 395 6.61 9.14 -10.50
C ALA A 395 7.68 9.25 -9.41
N THR A 396 8.39 8.16 -9.12
CA THR A 396 9.35 8.08 -8.01
C THR A 396 10.52 9.05 -8.20
N GLU A 397 11.02 9.21 -9.42
CA GLU A 397 12.09 10.17 -9.75
C GLU A 397 11.63 11.62 -9.50
N ALA A 398 10.43 11.99 -9.96
CA ALA A 398 9.88 13.32 -9.73
C ALA A 398 9.68 13.60 -8.23
N ALA A 399 9.18 12.61 -7.47
CA ALA A 399 9.02 12.69 -6.03
C ALA A 399 10.38 12.89 -5.31
N ALA A 400 11.39 12.11 -5.68
CA ALA A 400 12.75 12.25 -5.14
C ALA A 400 13.35 13.64 -5.48
N GLY A 401 13.12 14.14 -6.70
CA GLY A 401 13.53 15.49 -7.10
C GLY A 401 12.90 16.58 -6.24
N LEU A 402 11.61 16.45 -5.89
CA LEU A 402 10.91 17.37 -4.99
C LEU A 402 11.47 17.30 -3.56
N ILE A 403 11.76 16.09 -3.04
CA ILE A 403 12.40 15.92 -1.73
C ILE A 403 13.79 16.59 -1.71
N ALA A 404 14.60 16.38 -2.74
CA ALA A 404 15.93 16.99 -2.86
C ALA A 404 15.89 18.53 -2.90
N GLN A 405 14.80 19.13 -3.39
CA GLN A 405 14.62 20.60 -3.34
C GLN A 405 14.34 21.10 -1.92
N VAL A 406 13.71 20.30 -1.05
CA VAL A 406 13.48 20.67 0.36
C VAL A 406 14.79 20.65 1.15
N VAL A 407 15.76 19.81 0.77
CA VAL A 407 17.09 19.71 1.42
C VAL A 407 17.92 20.99 1.19
N ARG A 408 17.81 21.62 0.03
CA ARG A 408 18.51 22.85 -0.37
C ARG A 408 17.89 24.09 0.28
#